data_86cc7ff00b61124705da7644efc801f1
#
_entry.id   86cc7ff00b61124705da7644efc801f1
#
_cell.length_a   1.000
_cell.length_b   1.000
_cell.length_c   1.000
_cell.angle_alpha   90.00
_cell.angle_beta   90.00
_cell.angle_gamma   90.00
#
_symmetry.space_group_name_H-M   'P 1'
#
loop_
_entity.id
_entity.type
_entity.pdbx_description
1 polymer ?
#
loop_
_entity_poly.entity_id
_entity_poly.type
_entity_poly.pdbx_seq_one_letter_code
_entity_poly.pdbx_strand_id
1 'polypeptide(L)'
;WGSLSVNLPMGLHKIAKYLVVPGIHQPTAVGELLINKKIWEQLSDHDKKLVAEAAKMVTLEFWTKVGHRDAKALNEYKDNEIIVLSDEVQAEARKVSMLWADEKSEDNAWFKKVWEHQRNYERLWKDSSKYRVTTSYK
;
A
#
# COMPACT_ATOMS: atom_id res chain seq x y z
N TRP A 1 -9.63 8.04 0.59
CA TRP A 1 -8.41 7.56 1.21
C TRP A 1 -8.40 6.03 1.25
N GLY A 2 -7.95 5.42 0.20
CA GLY A 2 -7.99 3.98 -0.01
C GLY A 2 -8.12 3.65 -1.50
N SER A 3 -8.16 2.36 -1.84
CA SER A 3 -8.34 1.96 -3.23
C SER A 3 -9.77 2.26 -3.72
N LEU A 4 -9.94 2.37 -5.03
CA LEU A 4 -11.23 2.73 -5.64
C LEU A 4 -12.34 1.72 -5.26
N SER A 5 -12.01 0.44 -5.32
CA SER A 5 -12.95 -0.64 -5.01
C SER A 5 -13.35 -0.73 -3.54
N VAL A 6 -12.47 -0.28 -2.64
CA VAL A 6 -12.74 -0.21 -1.20
C VAL A 6 -13.61 1.02 -0.86
N ASN A 7 -13.37 2.14 -1.53
CA ASN A 7 -14.12 3.38 -1.29
C ASN A 7 -15.51 3.39 -1.94
N LEU A 8 -15.69 2.64 -3.01
CA LEU A 8 -16.94 2.60 -3.78
C LEU A 8 -18.17 2.20 -2.94
N PRO A 9 -18.15 1.10 -2.15
CA PRO A 9 -19.27 0.72 -1.30
C PRO A 9 -19.62 1.76 -0.22
N MET A 10 -18.64 2.60 0.16
CA MET A 10 -18.85 3.69 1.12
C MET A 10 -19.59 4.89 0.51
N GLY A 11 -19.80 4.89 -0.80
CA GLY A 11 -20.53 5.96 -1.51
C GLY A 11 -19.74 7.27 -1.62
N LEU A 12 -18.44 7.27 -1.36
CA LEU A 12 -17.61 8.50 -1.36
C LEU A 12 -17.59 9.21 -2.71
N HIS A 13 -17.65 8.46 -3.81
CA HIS A 13 -17.76 8.99 -5.18
C HIS A 13 -19.00 9.84 -5.43
N LYS A 14 -20.07 9.66 -4.62
CA LYS A 14 -21.33 10.42 -4.76
C LYS A 14 -21.29 11.77 -4.03
N ILE A 15 -20.40 11.93 -3.07
CA ILE A 15 -20.30 13.16 -2.25
C ILE A 15 -19.03 13.97 -2.54
N ALA A 16 -17.97 13.33 -3.00
CA ALA A 16 -16.72 14.00 -3.37
C ALA A 16 -16.73 14.29 -4.88
N LYS A 17 -16.61 15.56 -5.26
CA LYS A 17 -16.57 15.97 -6.68
C LYS A 17 -15.28 15.54 -7.36
N TYR A 18 -14.16 15.58 -6.63
CA TYR A 18 -12.82 15.37 -7.17
C TYR A 18 -12.25 14.02 -6.72
N LEU A 19 -11.59 13.34 -7.65
CA LEU A 19 -10.77 12.17 -7.40
C LEU A 19 -9.31 12.50 -7.74
N VAL A 20 -8.43 12.60 -6.74
CA VAL A 20 -7.02 12.92 -6.93
C VAL A 20 -6.21 11.62 -6.96
N VAL A 21 -5.45 11.39 -8.04
CA VAL A 21 -4.63 10.20 -8.27
C VAL A 21 -3.23 10.56 -8.81
N PRO A 22 -2.21 9.72 -8.61
CA PRO A 22 -2.18 8.58 -7.69
C PRO A 22 -2.16 9.02 -6.22
N GLY A 23 -2.48 8.09 -5.31
CA GLY A 23 -2.44 8.34 -3.86
C GLY A 23 -1.00 8.38 -3.32
N ILE A 24 -0.33 9.53 -3.44
CA ILE A 24 1.07 9.71 -3.04
C ILE A 24 1.33 9.58 -1.54
N HIS A 25 0.30 9.81 -0.71
CA HIS A 25 0.39 9.76 0.75
C HIS A 25 0.46 8.33 1.31
N GLN A 26 -0.08 7.36 0.59
CA GLN A 26 -0.07 5.95 0.97
C GLN A 26 -0.17 5.07 -0.29
N PRO A 27 0.93 4.94 -1.05
CA PRO A 27 0.93 4.20 -2.31
C PRO A 27 0.72 2.70 -2.13
N THR A 28 0.91 2.19 -0.93
CA THR A 28 0.66 0.80 -0.55
C THR A 28 0.13 0.70 0.86
N ALA A 29 -0.54 -0.39 1.17
CA ALA A 29 -1.01 -0.70 2.52
C ALA A 29 -0.59 -2.12 2.90
N VAL A 30 -0.25 -2.29 4.19
CA VAL A 30 -0.04 -3.60 4.80
C VAL A 30 -1.24 -3.90 5.68
N GLY A 31 -1.95 -4.98 5.38
CA GLY A 31 -3.02 -5.48 6.24
C GLY A 31 -2.45 -6.34 7.36
N GLU A 32 -2.89 -6.10 8.58
CA GLU A 32 -2.44 -6.82 9.77
C GLU A 32 -3.59 -7.62 10.37
N LEU A 33 -3.31 -8.86 10.76
CA LEU A 33 -4.21 -9.67 11.58
C LEU A 33 -3.77 -9.55 13.05
N LEU A 34 -4.55 -8.83 13.85
CA LEU A 34 -4.28 -8.67 15.27
C LEU A 34 -5.14 -9.64 16.08
N ILE A 35 -4.49 -10.43 16.95
CA ILE A 35 -5.15 -11.41 17.82
C ILE A 35 -4.74 -11.12 19.25
N ASN A 36 -5.72 -11.11 20.17
CA ASN A 36 -5.44 -11.00 21.59
C ASN A 36 -4.51 -12.13 22.04
N LYS A 37 -3.43 -11.78 22.75
CA LYS A 37 -2.40 -12.74 23.16
C LYS A 37 -2.96 -13.90 23.99
N LYS A 38 -3.87 -13.65 24.93
CA LYS A 38 -4.48 -14.68 25.76
C LYS A 38 -5.31 -15.67 24.94
N ILE A 39 -6.04 -15.16 23.93
CA ILE A 39 -6.81 -16.01 23.01
C ILE A 39 -5.85 -16.83 22.14
N TRP A 40 -4.81 -16.21 21.63
CA TRP A 40 -3.80 -16.91 20.82
C TRP A 40 -3.12 -18.05 21.58
N GLU A 41 -2.80 -17.84 22.85
CA GLU A 41 -2.16 -18.85 23.70
C GLU A 41 -3.08 -20.06 23.99
N GLN A 42 -4.41 -19.87 23.95
CA GLN A 42 -5.39 -20.95 24.14
C GLN A 42 -5.62 -21.79 22.88
N LEU A 43 -5.23 -21.32 21.72
CA LEU A 43 -5.36 -22.06 20.48
C LEU A 43 -4.39 -23.25 20.44
N SER A 44 -4.83 -24.37 19.87
CA SER A 44 -3.95 -25.48 19.54
C SER A 44 -2.90 -25.06 18.49
N ASP A 45 -1.79 -25.79 18.41
CA ASP A 45 -0.78 -25.54 17.39
C ASP A 45 -1.34 -25.74 15.97
N HIS A 46 -2.31 -26.64 15.81
CA HIS A 46 -3.04 -26.82 14.57
C HIS A 46 -3.83 -25.57 14.19
N ASP A 47 -4.62 -25.01 15.13
CA ASP A 47 -5.42 -23.82 14.86
C ASP A 47 -4.55 -22.58 14.60
N LYS A 48 -3.45 -22.42 15.33
CA LYS A 48 -2.46 -21.36 15.07
C LYS A 48 -1.92 -21.45 13.64
N LYS A 49 -1.62 -22.65 13.18
CA LYS A 49 -1.16 -22.89 11.81
C LYS A 49 -2.25 -22.56 10.79
N LEU A 50 -3.49 -22.98 11.02
CA LEU A 50 -4.62 -22.67 10.14
C LEU A 50 -4.84 -21.16 10.02
N VAL A 51 -4.80 -20.42 11.12
CA VAL A 51 -4.92 -18.95 11.11
C VAL A 51 -3.79 -18.31 10.30
N ALA A 52 -2.55 -18.77 10.50
CA ALA A 52 -1.40 -18.23 9.76
C ALA A 52 -1.52 -18.51 8.24
N GLU A 53 -1.94 -19.71 7.84
CA GLU A 53 -2.14 -20.05 6.43
C GLU A 53 -3.34 -19.28 5.83
N ALA A 54 -4.44 -19.13 6.57
CA ALA A 54 -5.56 -18.31 6.12
C ALA A 54 -5.16 -16.85 5.88
N ALA A 55 -4.35 -16.26 6.75
CA ALA A 55 -3.84 -14.91 6.59
C ALA A 55 -2.99 -14.75 5.30
N LYS A 56 -2.13 -15.73 5.02
CA LYS A 56 -1.35 -15.76 3.77
C LYS A 56 -2.24 -15.87 2.54
N MET A 57 -3.24 -16.73 2.59
CA MET A 57 -4.18 -16.93 1.47
C MET A 57 -5.01 -15.66 1.20
N VAL A 58 -5.51 -15.01 2.23
CA VAL A 58 -6.24 -13.74 2.09
C VAL A 58 -5.35 -12.65 1.50
N THR A 59 -4.10 -12.56 1.94
CA THR A 59 -3.12 -11.61 1.39
C THR A 59 -2.89 -11.85 -0.10
N LEU A 60 -2.68 -13.09 -0.51
CA LEU A 60 -2.48 -13.45 -1.91
C LEU A 60 -3.73 -13.17 -2.74
N GLU A 61 -4.91 -13.53 -2.23
CA GLU A 61 -6.18 -13.27 -2.91
C GLU A 61 -6.42 -11.77 -3.09
N PHE A 62 -6.19 -10.98 -2.05
CA PHE A 62 -6.32 -9.53 -2.14
C PHE A 62 -5.36 -8.95 -3.18
N TRP A 63 -4.09 -9.32 -3.10
CA TRP A 63 -3.04 -8.81 -4.00
C TRP A 63 -3.32 -9.14 -5.48
N THR A 64 -3.80 -10.34 -5.76
CA THR A 64 -4.11 -10.77 -7.14
C THR A 64 -5.39 -10.16 -7.70
N LYS A 65 -6.34 -9.75 -6.84
CA LYS A 65 -7.67 -9.28 -7.27
C LYS A 65 -7.86 -7.77 -7.18
N VAL A 66 -7.09 -7.07 -6.33
CA VAL A 66 -7.33 -5.64 -6.06
C VAL A 66 -7.22 -4.77 -7.30
N GLY A 67 -6.19 -4.98 -8.12
CA GLY A 67 -6.01 -4.20 -9.35
C GLY A 67 -7.17 -4.34 -10.33
N HIS A 68 -7.68 -5.56 -10.49
CA HIS A 68 -8.85 -5.81 -11.33
C HIS A 68 -10.14 -5.18 -10.76
N ARG A 69 -10.33 -5.29 -9.44
CA ARG A 69 -11.47 -4.66 -8.75
C ARG A 69 -11.44 -3.13 -8.88
N ASP A 70 -10.27 -2.54 -8.73
CA ASP A 70 -10.07 -1.09 -8.85
C ASP A 70 -10.29 -0.61 -10.30
N ALA A 71 -9.82 -1.36 -11.29
CA ALA A 71 -10.08 -1.06 -12.69
C ALA A 71 -11.58 -1.09 -13.04
N LYS A 72 -12.33 -2.05 -12.47
CA LYS A 72 -13.80 -2.07 -12.62
C LYS A 72 -14.45 -0.92 -11.87
N ALA A 73 -14.03 -0.65 -10.63
CA ALA A 73 -14.59 0.42 -9.81
C ALA A 73 -14.43 1.79 -10.46
N LEU A 74 -13.35 2.03 -11.21
CA LEU A 74 -13.09 3.29 -11.89
C LEU A 74 -14.27 3.70 -12.83
N ASN A 75 -14.99 2.75 -13.41
CA ASN A 75 -16.14 3.05 -14.26
C ASN A 75 -17.31 3.72 -13.51
N GLU A 76 -17.35 3.57 -12.18
CA GLU A 76 -18.38 4.18 -11.34
C GLU A 76 -18.03 5.63 -10.93
N TYR A 77 -16.80 6.06 -11.19
CA TYR A 77 -16.30 7.42 -10.93
C TYR A 77 -16.43 8.35 -12.13
N LYS A 78 -17.23 8.00 -13.13
CA LYS A 78 -17.41 8.77 -14.39
C LYS A 78 -17.98 10.18 -14.19
N ASP A 79 -18.70 10.41 -13.09
CA ASP A 79 -19.27 11.72 -12.73
C ASP A 79 -18.30 12.56 -11.87
N ASN A 80 -17.15 12.00 -11.51
CA ASN A 80 -16.13 12.69 -10.76
C ASN A 80 -15.09 13.33 -11.69
N GLU A 81 -14.57 14.47 -11.29
CA GLU A 81 -13.44 15.11 -11.96
C GLU A 81 -12.14 14.44 -11.48
N ILE A 82 -11.45 13.73 -12.38
CA ILE A 82 -10.22 13.03 -12.06
C ILE A 82 -9.02 13.97 -12.25
N ILE A 83 -8.32 14.24 -11.16
CA ILE A 83 -7.10 15.06 -11.14
C ILE A 83 -5.91 14.12 -11.04
N VAL A 84 -5.11 14.06 -12.12
CA VAL A 84 -3.87 13.30 -12.12
C VAL A 84 -2.73 14.21 -11.68
N LEU A 85 -2.06 13.86 -10.58
CA LEU A 85 -0.91 14.60 -10.09
C LEU A 85 0.26 14.51 -11.07
N SER A 86 0.88 15.65 -11.39
CA SER A 86 2.02 15.68 -12.28
C SER A 86 3.24 14.95 -11.70
N ASP A 87 4.17 14.56 -12.57
CA ASP A 87 5.41 13.88 -12.17
C ASP A 87 6.25 14.75 -11.23
N GLU A 88 6.23 16.08 -11.41
CA GLU A 88 6.94 17.02 -10.53
C GLU A 88 6.37 17.00 -9.11
N VAL A 89 5.04 17.00 -8.97
CA VAL A 89 4.38 16.93 -7.65
C VAL A 89 4.68 15.61 -6.97
N GLN A 90 4.63 14.50 -7.69
CA GLN A 90 4.95 13.18 -7.17
C GLN A 90 6.43 13.09 -6.73
N ALA A 91 7.36 13.62 -7.55
CA ALA A 91 8.79 13.64 -7.25
C ALA A 91 9.10 14.51 -6.01
N GLU A 92 8.50 15.70 -5.90
CA GLU A 92 8.70 16.57 -4.75
C GLU A 92 8.11 15.95 -3.47
N ALA A 93 6.92 15.37 -3.53
CA ALA A 93 6.33 14.66 -2.39
C ALA A 93 7.24 13.52 -1.90
N ARG A 94 7.81 12.75 -2.82
CA ARG A 94 8.79 11.71 -2.48
C ARG A 94 10.02 12.29 -1.81
N LYS A 95 10.60 13.34 -2.37
CA LYS A 95 11.80 14.00 -1.84
C LYS A 95 11.57 14.52 -0.41
N VAL A 96 10.46 15.23 -0.18
CA VAL A 96 10.10 15.74 1.15
C VAL A 96 9.90 14.60 2.15
N SER A 97 9.23 13.53 1.74
CA SER A 97 9.04 12.34 2.61
C SER A 97 10.36 11.68 2.98
N MET A 98 11.31 11.59 2.05
CA MET A 98 12.64 11.01 2.30
C MET A 98 13.43 11.88 3.28
N LEU A 99 13.47 13.21 3.08
CA LEU A 99 14.14 14.15 3.99
C LEU A 99 13.56 14.07 5.41
N TRP A 100 12.24 14.05 5.52
CA TRP A 100 11.56 13.89 6.81
C TRP A 100 11.94 12.58 7.51
N ALA A 101 12.01 11.48 6.75
CA ALA A 101 12.35 10.17 7.32
C ALA A 101 13.83 10.11 7.75
N ASP A 102 14.73 10.73 6.99
CA ASP A 102 16.15 10.85 7.36
C ASP A 102 16.29 11.65 8.67
N GLU A 103 15.62 12.80 8.80
CA GLU A 103 15.58 13.61 10.03
C GLU A 103 15.05 12.82 11.22
N LYS A 104 13.90 12.14 11.06
CA LYS A 104 13.31 11.32 12.14
C LYS A 104 14.17 10.14 12.55
N SER A 105 15.02 9.65 11.67
CA SER A 105 15.95 8.56 11.97
C SER A 105 17.09 8.98 12.92
N GLU A 106 17.38 10.27 13.03
CA GLU A 106 18.41 10.79 13.94
C GLU A 106 17.96 10.71 15.39
N ASP A 107 16.67 10.93 15.66
CA ASP A 107 16.13 11.02 17.01
C ASP A 107 15.58 9.69 17.55
N ASN A 108 15.38 8.68 16.70
CA ASN A 108 14.72 7.44 17.09
C ASN A 108 15.44 6.20 16.51
N ALA A 109 16.09 5.45 17.39
CA ALA A 109 16.87 4.26 17.01
C ALA A 109 16.02 3.16 16.34
N TRP A 110 14.75 2.96 16.76
CA TRP A 110 13.85 2.01 16.12
C TRP A 110 13.43 2.48 14.74
N PHE A 111 13.07 3.75 14.60
CA PHE A 111 12.73 4.34 13.31
C PHE A 111 13.91 4.21 12.35
N LYS A 112 15.13 4.56 12.81
CA LYS A 112 16.36 4.41 12.04
C LYS A 112 16.57 2.98 11.52
N LYS A 113 16.44 1.99 12.41
CA LYS A 113 16.58 0.58 12.03
C LYS A 113 15.61 0.15 10.93
N VAL A 114 14.33 0.55 11.04
CA VAL A 114 13.29 0.24 10.05
C VAL A 114 13.58 0.99 8.75
N TRP A 115 13.92 2.26 8.84
CA TRP A 115 14.21 3.11 7.68
C TRP A 115 15.41 2.62 6.87
N GLU A 116 16.51 2.29 7.53
CA GLU A 116 17.69 1.70 6.89
C GLU A 116 17.37 0.37 6.20
N HIS A 117 16.55 -0.47 6.83
CA HIS A 117 16.11 -1.73 6.23
C HIS A 117 15.28 -1.49 4.97
N GLN A 118 14.33 -0.56 5.01
CA GLN A 118 13.51 -0.20 3.84
C GLN A 118 14.36 0.37 2.69
N ARG A 119 15.32 1.25 2.99
CA ARG A 119 16.24 1.79 1.98
C ARG A 119 17.14 0.73 1.36
N ASN A 120 17.60 -0.23 2.15
CA ASN A 120 18.37 -1.37 1.65
C ASN A 120 17.53 -2.24 0.70
N TYR A 121 16.30 -2.53 1.09
CA TYR A 121 15.36 -3.28 0.25
C TYR A 121 15.04 -2.54 -1.05
N GLU A 122 14.79 -1.23 -0.99
CA GLU A 122 14.56 -0.40 -2.17
C GLU A 122 15.73 -0.46 -3.15
N ARG A 123 16.97 -0.36 -2.65
CA ARG A 123 18.18 -0.46 -3.51
C ARG A 123 18.25 -1.81 -4.22
N LEU A 124 18.09 -2.90 -3.50
CA LEU A 124 18.07 -4.25 -4.09
C LEU A 124 17.00 -4.38 -5.19
N TRP A 125 15.82 -3.84 -4.91
CA TRP A 125 14.69 -3.89 -5.85
C TRP A 125 14.96 -3.03 -7.10
N LYS A 126 15.46 -1.82 -6.90
CA LYS A 126 15.84 -0.90 -7.99
C LYS A 126 16.89 -1.51 -8.92
N ASP A 127 17.93 -2.11 -8.35
CA ASP A 127 19.00 -2.73 -9.13
C ASP A 127 18.50 -3.92 -9.93
N SER A 128 17.54 -4.68 -9.42
CA SER A 128 16.96 -5.85 -10.11
C SER A 128 15.83 -5.48 -11.07
N SER A 129 15.19 -4.32 -10.92
CA SER A 129 13.98 -3.95 -11.70
C SER A 129 14.22 -3.88 -13.19
N LYS A 130 15.41 -3.43 -13.62
CA LYS A 130 15.83 -3.36 -15.03
C LYS A 130 15.82 -4.71 -15.75
N TYR A 131 15.90 -5.82 -14.99
CA TYR A 131 15.86 -7.18 -15.55
C TYR A 131 14.47 -7.82 -15.49
N ARG A 132 13.53 -7.20 -14.76
CA ARG A 132 12.20 -7.77 -14.50
C ARG A 132 11.07 -7.10 -15.24
N VAL A 133 11.23 -5.81 -15.58
CA VAL A 133 10.19 -5.01 -16.21
C VAL A 133 10.63 -4.57 -17.57
N THR A 134 9.84 -4.92 -18.59
CA THR A 134 10.09 -4.45 -19.96
C THR A 134 9.73 -2.96 -20.07
N THR A 135 10.49 -2.22 -20.89
CA THR A 135 10.26 -0.77 -21.09
C THR A 135 8.95 -0.45 -21.82
N SER A 136 8.32 -1.45 -22.44
CA SER A 136 7.06 -1.29 -23.17
C SER A 136 5.81 -1.17 -22.27
N TYR A 137 5.96 -1.32 -20.96
CA TYR A 137 4.86 -1.18 -19.97
C TYR A 137 5.04 0.03 -19.03
N LYS A 138 5.84 1.01 -19.46
CA LYS A 138 5.98 2.28 -18.75
C LYS A 138 5.04 3.33 -19.30
#